data_ca657ed04f5d692fb9ab0d57a3480e40
#
_entry.id   ca657ed04f5d692fb9ab0d57a3480e40
#
_cell.length_a   1.000
_cell.length_b   1.000
_cell.length_c   1.000
_cell.angle_alpha   90.00
_cell.angle_beta   90.00
_cell.angle_gamma   90.00
#
_symmetry.space_group_name_H-M   'P 1'
#
loop_
_entity.id
_entity.type
_entity.pdbx_description
1 polymer ?
#
loop_
_entity_poly.entity_id
_entity_poly.type
_entity_poly.pdbx_seq_one_letter_code
_entity_poly.pdbx_strand_id
1 'polypeptide(L)'
;MLALKKHHILIADDHSVVRQGIALLLKELLKDPIIYHAASYRETLERIGTLEKIDFLFLDINFPDGNSTKIVHEIREVKPDIRILIFSALEEEIYALRYLNSGANGFLSKLANDEELRFAVNYFLTNGKYISPTIKEKIIENYMHKIPINPLDQLSDRELEIARLLIKGYGNLEISILKDLQKTTVSTYKKRIFEKLNIDNLPALIELFNSYDTEND
;
A
#
# COMPACT_ATOMS: atom_id res chain seq x y z
N MET A 1 -6.46 39.23 -10.71
CA MET A 1 -7.17 38.29 -9.82
C MET A 1 -6.76 36.88 -10.24
N LEU A 2 -5.85 36.24 -9.53
CA LEU A 2 -5.55 34.80 -9.72
C LEU A 2 -6.82 34.05 -9.37
N ALA A 3 -7.40 33.34 -10.35
CA ALA A 3 -8.53 32.46 -10.10
C ALA A 3 -8.10 31.45 -9.06
N LEU A 4 -8.76 31.41 -7.90
CA LEU A 4 -8.51 30.41 -6.86
C LEU A 4 -8.75 29.05 -7.50
N LYS A 5 -7.68 28.29 -7.67
CA LYS A 5 -7.70 26.96 -8.31
C LYS A 5 -8.60 26.05 -7.49
N LYS A 6 -9.76 25.68 -8.04
CA LYS A 6 -10.62 24.67 -7.40
C LYS A 6 -9.91 23.32 -7.43
N HIS A 7 -9.87 22.66 -6.29
CA HIS A 7 -9.31 21.32 -6.18
C HIS A 7 -10.37 20.26 -6.49
N HIS A 8 -10.04 19.34 -7.36
CA HIS A 8 -10.84 18.15 -7.67
C HIS A 8 -10.33 16.98 -6.85
N ILE A 9 -11.17 16.42 -6.00
CA ILE A 9 -10.78 15.43 -5.01
C ILE A 9 -11.69 14.22 -5.15
N LEU A 10 -11.12 13.04 -5.28
CA LEU A 10 -11.84 11.77 -5.23
C LEU A 10 -11.61 11.12 -3.86
N ILE A 11 -12.72 10.70 -3.22
CA ILE A 11 -12.70 9.93 -1.97
C ILE A 11 -13.23 8.53 -2.30
N ALA A 12 -12.35 7.55 -2.20
CA ALA A 12 -12.61 6.15 -2.51
C ALA A 12 -12.54 5.31 -1.23
N ASP A 13 -13.68 4.82 -0.75
CA ASP A 13 -13.85 4.05 0.50
C ASP A 13 -15.20 3.33 0.42
N ASP A 14 -15.34 2.11 0.88
CA ASP A 14 -16.63 1.41 0.90
C ASP A 14 -17.55 1.91 2.04
N HIS A 15 -16.98 2.49 3.09
CA HIS A 15 -17.72 3.04 4.23
C HIS A 15 -18.25 4.46 3.96
N SER A 16 -19.56 4.61 3.80
CA SER A 16 -20.18 5.90 3.51
C SER A 16 -19.91 6.98 4.56
N VAL A 17 -19.84 6.60 5.84
CA VAL A 17 -19.57 7.51 6.97
C VAL A 17 -18.14 8.08 6.86
N VAL A 18 -17.17 7.27 6.48
CA VAL A 18 -15.78 7.69 6.27
C VAL A 18 -15.72 8.71 5.12
N ARG A 19 -16.36 8.39 3.97
CA ARG A 19 -16.41 9.33 2.84
C ARG A 19 -17.02 10.68 3.21
N GLN A 20 -18.11 10.67 3.99
CA GLN A 20 -18.76 11.89 4.46
C GLN A 20 -17.89 12.68 5.44
N GLY A 21 -17.22 12.00 6.37
CA GLY A 21 -16.32 12.63 7.34
C GLY A 21 -15.14 13.35 6.66
N ILE A 22 -14.48 12.67 5.72
CA ILE A 22 -13.40 13.28 4.93
C ILE A 22 -13.92 14.42 4.06
N ALA A 23 -15.09 14.27 3.44
CA ALA A 23 -15.67 15.33 2.63
C ALA A 23 -16.00 16.59 3.46
N LEU A 24 -16.45 16.42 4.71
CA LEU A 24 -16.69 17.53 5.62
C LEU A 24 -15.38 18.24 5.98
N LEU A 25 -14.36 17.48 6.38
CA LEU A 25 -13.04 18.02 6.68
C LEU A 25 -12.42 18.78 5.49
N LEU A 26 -12.55 18.24 4.28
CA LEU A 26 -12.06 18.91 3.08
C LEU A 26 -12.77 20.24 2.79
N LYS A 27 -14.08 20.34 3.06
CA LYS A 27 -14.85 21.59 2.94
C LYS A 27 -14.47 22.62 4.00
N GLU A 28 -14.01 22.19 5.16
CA GLU A 28 -13.47 23.09 6.19
C GLU A 28 -12.09 23.62 5.82
N LEU A 29 -11.22 22.77 5.24
CA LEU A 29 -9.84 23.12 4.91
C LEU A 29 -9.67 23.87 3.57
N LEU A 30 -10.58 23.66 2.62
CA LEU A 30 -10.48 24.21 1.27
C LEU A 30 -11.67 25.07 0.92
N LYS A 31 -11.40 26.12 0.15
CA LYS A 31 -12.47 26.97 -0.40
C LYS A 31 -13.07 26.32 -1.65
N ASP A 32 -14.32 25.86 -1.54
CA ASP A 32 -15.15 25.36 -2.65
C ASP A 32 -14.52 24.18 -3.42
N PRO A 33 -14.11 23.07 -2.73
CA PRO A 33 -13.57 21.90 -3.38
C PRO A 33 -14.65 21.14 -4.17
N ILE A 34 -14.27 20.54 -5.30
CA ILE A 34 -15.13 19.62 -6.06
C ILE A 34 -14.82 18.21 -5.59
N ILE A 35 -15.75 17.57 -4.92
CA ILE A 35 -15.57 16.27 -4.29
C ILE A 35 -16.37 15.20 -5.05
N TYR A 36 -15.68 14.15 -5.46
CA TYR A 36 -16.22 12.94 -6.05
C TYR A 36 -16.11 11.79 -5.05
N HIS A 37 -16.99 10.82 -5.18
CA HIS A 37 -17.03 9.63 -4.32
C HIS A 37 -16.95 8.36 -5.17
N ALA A 38 -16.30 7.34 -4.62
CA ALA A 38 -16.34 5.97 -5.12
C ALA A 38 -16.52 5.02 -3.92
N ALA A 39 -17.40 4.05 -4.03
CA ALA A 39 -17.74 3.13 -2.95
C ALA A 39 -17.17 1.72 -3.17
N SER A 40 -16.41 1.49 -4.23
CA SER A 40 -15.82 0.20 -4.57
C SER A 40 -14.53 0.36 -5.37
N TYR A 41 -13.76 -0.70 -5.46
CA TYR A 41 -12.56 -0.79 -6.30
C TYR A 41 -12.88 -0.45 -7.76
N ARG A 42 -13.91 -1.11 -8.31
CA ARG A 42 -14.36 -0.89 -9.71
C ARG A 42 -14.79 0.56 -9.95
N GLU A 43 -15.60 1.13 -9.07
CA GLU A 43 -16.04 2.52 -9.20
C GLU A 43 -14.86 3.49 -9.11
N THR A 44 -13.85 3.19 -8.29
CA THR A 44 -12.63 4.00 -8.19
C THR A 44 -11.91 4.06 -9.54
N LEU A 45 -11.65 2.93 -10.18
CA LEU A 45 -10.99 2.88 -11.48
C LEU A 45 -11.84 3.53 -12.59
N GLU A 46 -13.16 3.33 -12.56
CA GLU A 46 -14.08 4.01 -13.50
C GLU A 46 -13.98 5.54 -13.37
N ARG A 47 -14.02 6.07 -12.14
CA ARG A 47 -13.86 7.50 -11.87
C ARG A 47 -12.50 8.03 -12.33
N ILE A 48 -11.43 7.29 -12.08
CA ILE A 48 -10.08 7.64 -12.53
C ILE A 48 -10.02 7.75 -14.06
N GLY A 49 -10.65 6.84 -14.77
CA GLY A 49 -10.68 6.83 -16.25
C GLY A 49 -11.60 7.89 -16.87
N THR A 50 -12.70 8.25 -16.21
CA THR A 50 -13.75 9.11 -16.79
C THR A 50 -13.65 10.59 -16.37
N LEU A 51 -13.18 10.87 -15.16
CA LEU A 51 -13.04 12.26 -14.71
C LEU A 51 -11.87 12.93 -15.41
N GLU A 52 -12.10 14.07 -16.03
CA GLU A 52 -11.07 14.82 -16.74
C GLU A 52 -9.93 15.25 -15.80
N LYS A 53 -10.29 15.70 -14.60
CA LYS A 53 -9.34 16.22 -13.63
C LYS A 53 -9.59 15.64 -12.25
N ILE A 54 -8.50 15.19 -11.63
CA ILE A 54 -8.43 14.79 -10.20
C ILE A 54 -7.07 15.27 -9.69
N ASP A 55 -7.06 16.17 -8.73
CA ASP A 55 -5.81 16.67 -8.13
C ASP A 55 -5.36 15.77 -6.98
N PHE A 56 -6.33 15.24 -6.18
CA PHE A 56 -6.08 14.43 -5.00
C PHE A 56 -7.01 13.22 -4.95
N LEU A 57 -6.49 12.10 -4.46
CA LEU A 57 -7.24 10.89 -4.18
C LEU A 57 -6.98 10.47 -2.72
N PHE A 58 -8.06 10.34 -1.95
CA PHE A 58 -8.07 9.64 -0.66
C PHE A 58 -8.55 8.22 -0.94
N LEU A 59 -7.68 7.25 -0.73
CA LEU A 59 -7.89 5.88 -1.19
C LEU A 59 -7.88 4.90 0.00
N ASP A 60 -9.00 4.28 0.26
CA ASP A 60 -9.00 3.04 1.03
C ASP A 60 -8.42 1.90 0.20
N ILE A 61 -7.76 1.00 0.86
CA ILE A 61 -7.11 -0.15 0.25
C ILE A 61 -7.80 -1.47 0.59
N ASN A 62 -8.88 -1.42 1.35
CA ASN A 62 -9.59 -2.61 1.81
C ASN A 62 -11.02 -2.67 1.22
N PHE A 63 -11.09 -2.86 -0.10
CA PHE A 63 -12.36 -3.03 -0.79
C PHE A 63 -12.79 -4.50 -0.86
N PRO A 64 -14.09 -4.81 -0.65
CA PRO A 64 -14.59 -6.18 -0.78
C PRO A 64 -14.51 -6.76 -2.20
N ASP A 65 -14.47 -5.89 -3.22
CA ASP A 65 -14.56 -6.25 -4.64
C ASP A 65 -13.21 -6.22 -5.39
N GLY A 66 -12.09 -6.00 -4.71
CA GLY A 66 -10.80 -5.90 -5.40
C GLY A 66 -9.57 -6.04 -4.52
N ASN A 67 -8.47 -6.42 -5.15
CA ASN A 67 -7.18 -6.47 -4.49
C ASN A 67 -6.47 -5.12 -4.59
N SER A 68 -6.34 -4.45 -3.46
CA SER A 68 -5.81 -3.11 -3.32
C SER A 68 -4.32 -2.96 -3.65
N THR A 69 -3.56 -4.06 -3.74
CA THR A 69 -2.10 -3.95 -3.93
C THR A 69 -1.71 -3.39 -5.28
N LYS A 70 -2.51 -3.63 -6.31
CA LYS A 70 -2.27 -3.17 -7.69
C LYS A 70 -2.93 -1.82 -7.99
N ILE A 71 -3.93 -1.41 -7.21
CA ILE A 71 -4.76 -0.23 -7.51
C ILE A 71 -3.91 1.04 -7.69
N VAL A 72 -2.87 1.23 -6.87
CA VAL A 72 -2.01 2.42 -6.98
C VAL A 72 -1.25 2.40 -8.31
N HIS A 73 -0.77 1.23 -8.74
CA HIS A 73 -0.08 1.06 -10.02
C HIS A 73 -1.02 1.34 -11.19
N GLU A 74 -2.20 0.73 -11.22
CA GLU A 74 -3.22 0.94 -12.24
C GLU A 74 -3.63 2.42 -12.34
N ILE A 75 -3.78 3.10 -11.20
CA ILE A 75 -4.07 4.53 -11.17
C ILE A 75 -2.90 5.33 -11.79
N ARG A 76 -1.65 4.97 -11.49
CA ARG A 76 -0.47 5.64 -12.02
C ARG A 76 -0.34 5.50 -13.53
N GLU A 77 -0.75 4.38 -14.10
CA GLU A 77 -0.78 4.18 -15.56
C GLU A 77 -1.76 5.13 -16.25
N VAL A 78 -2.91 5.41 -15.63
CA VAL A 78 -3.97 6.27 -16.21
C VAL A 78 -3.77 7.75 -15.86
N LYS A 79 -3.40 8.04 -14.61
CA LYS A 79 -3.25 9.40 -14.06
C LYS A 79 -1.93 9.52 -13.28
N PRO A 80 -0.78 9.67 -13.95
CA PRO A 80 0.54 9.68 -13.29
C PRO A 80 0.73 10.81 -12.27
N ASP A 81 0.07 11.95 -12.46
CA ASP A 81 0.26 13.16 -11.65
C ASP A 81 -0.69 13.29 -10.46
N ILE A 82 -1.69 12.38 -10.34
CA ILE A 82 -2.64 12.43 -9.23
C ILE A 82 -1.91 12.22 -7.89
N ARG A 83 -2.27 12.99 -6.88
CA ARG A 83 -1.70 12.82 -5.54
C ARG A 83 -2.54 11.86 -4.73
N ILE A 84 -1.98 10.72 -4.37
CA ILE A 84 -2.66 9.60 -3.70
C ILE A 84 -2.26 9.58 -2.23
N LEU A 85 -3.23 9.76 -1.34
CA LEU A 85 -3.11 9.47 0.08
C LEU A 85 -3.86 8.17 0.37
N ILE A 86 -3.13 7.15 0.78
CA ILE A 86 -3.74 5.94 1.33
C ILE A 86 -4.37 6.30 2.67
N PHE A 87 -5.65 5.95 2.84
CA PHE A 87 -6.40 6.18 4.08
C PHE A 87 -7.04 4.87 4.53
N SER A 88 -6.40 4.17 5.47
CA SER A 88 -6.74 2.79 5.81
C SER A 88 -6.71 2.51 7.30
N ALA A 89 -7.48 1.51 7.75
CA ALA A 89 -7.42 0.98 9.10
C ALA A 89 -6.27 -0.04 9.32
N LEU A 90 -5.54 -0.38 8.26
CA LEU A 90 -4.39 -1.28 8.36
C LEU A 90 -3.23 -0.62 9.11
N GLU A 91 -2.38 -1.45 9.72
CA GLU A 91 -1.21 -0.99 10.47
C GLU A 91 -0.22 -0.25 9.58
N GLU A 92 0.00 1.02 9.88
CA GLU A 92 0.87 1.90 9.10
C GLU A 92 2.29 1.34 8.97
N GLU A 93 2.84 0.81 10.06
CA GLU A 93 4.20 0.29 10.11
C GLU A 93 4.45 -0.89 9.16
N ILE A 94 3.41 -1.65 8.85
CA ILE A 94 3.47 -2.81 7.95
C ILE A 94 3.25 -2.37 6.50
N TYR A 95 2.25 -1.52 6.26
CA TYR A 95 1.74 -1.29 4.91
C TYR A 95 2.21 0.02 4.26
N ALA A 96 2.60 1.05 5.05
CA ALA A 96 2.90 2.36 4.48
C ALA A 96 4.04 2.32 3.46
N LEU A 97 5.16 1.67 3.79
CA LEU A 97 6.33 1.61 2.90
C LEU A 97 5.99 0.94 1.56
N ARG A 98 5.18 -0.10 1.58
CA ARG A 98 4.72 -0.78 0.38
C ARG A 98 3.95 0.15 -0.56
N TYR A 99 2.94 0.86 -0.03
CA TYR A 99 2.14 1.76 -0.86
C TYR A 99 2.91 3.00 -1.32
N LEU A 100 3.83 3.51 -0.51
CA LEU A 100 4.75 4.57 -0.91
C LEU A 100 5.64 4.11 -2.09
N ASN A 101 6.16 2.88 -2.05
CA ASN A 101 6.94 2.29 -3.15
C ASN A 101 6.10 2.03 -4.41
N SER A 102 4.83 1.69 -4.25
CA SER A 102 3.89 1.54 -5.37
C SER A 102 3.50 2.89 -6.00
N GLY A 103 3.99 4.00 -5.45
CA GLY A 103 3.77 5.34 -5.99
C GLY A 103 2.70 6.16 -5.27
N ALA A 104 2.22 5.75 -4.09
CA ALA A 104 1.39 6.61 -3.25
C ALA A 104 2.23 7.80 -2.73
N ASN A 105 1.57 8.92 -2.49
CA ASN A 105 2.21 10.13 -1.98
C ASN A 105 2.13 10.24 -0.45
N GLY A 106 1.40 9.33 0.18
CA GLY A 106 1.29 9.28 1.63
C GLY A 106 0.45 8.13 2.12
N PHE A 107 0.54 7.91 3.43
CA PHE A 107 -0.28 6.95 4.17
C PHE A 107 -0.80 7.63 5.43
N LEU A 108 -2.05 7.41 5.77
CA LEU A 108 -2.70 7.93 6.96
C LEU A 108 -3.63 6.86 7.54
N SER A 109 -3.47 6.56 8.82
CA SER A 109 -4.33 5.62 9.51
C SER A 109 -5.73 6.20 9.74
N LYS A 110 -6.79 5.39 9.50
CA LYS A 110 -8.17 5.71 9.90
C LYS A 110 -8.35 5.76 11.42
N LEU A 111 -7.38 5.23 12.18
CA LEU A 111 -7.37 5.22 13.64
C LEU A 111 -6.68 6.47 14.23
N ALA A 112 -6.15 7.35 13.38
CA ALA A 112 -5.59 8.63 13.82
C ALA A 112 -6.65 9.46 14.57
N ASN A 113 -6.23 10.17 15.61
CA ASN A 113 -7.12 11.09 16.31
C ASN A 113 -7.46 12.32 15.43
N ASP A 114 -8.46 13.10 15.83
CA ASP A 114 -8.95 14.23 15.04
C ASP A 114 -7.87 15.29 14.75
N GLU A 115 -7.01 15.57 15.70
CA GLU A 115 -5.92 16.55 15.55
C GLU A 115 -4.89 16.07 14.51
N GLU A 116 -4.46 14.83 14.62
CA GLU A 116 -3.53 14.19 13.69
C GLU A 116 -4.14 14.09 12.28
N LEU A 117 -5.41 13.68 12.19
CA LEU A 117 -6.15 13.61 10.92
C LEU A 117 -6.17 14.98 10.23
N ARG A 118 -6.55 16.03 10.95
CA ARG A 118 -6.60 17.40 10.42
C ARG A 118 -5.22 17.89 9.97
N PHE A 119 -4.21 17.66 10.79
CA PHE A 119 -2.84 18.02 10.45
C PHE A 119 -2.36 17.30 9.18
N ALA A 120 -2.51 15.98 9.14
CA ALA A 120 -2.05 15.13 8.04
C ALA A 120 -2.73 15.50 6.72
N VAL A 121 -4.07 15.67 6.73
CA VAL A 121 -4.84 16.06 5.54
C VAL A 121 -4.43 17.44 5.06
N ASN A 122 -4.34 18.44 5.95
CA ASN A 122 -3.91 19.79 5.58
C ASN A 122 -2.49 19.81 5.01
N TYR A 123 -1.58 19.08 5.65
CA TYR A 123 -0.19 18.95 5.19
C TYR A 123 -0.12 18.30 3.80
N PHE A 124 -0.89 17.22 3.57
CA PHE A 124 -0.97 16.54 2.29
C PHE A 124 -1.51 17.46 1.17
N LEU A 125 -2.59 18.18 1.43
CA LEU A 125 -3.16 19.11 0.47
C LEU A 125 -2.19 20.24 0.08
N THR A 126 -1.40 20.70 1.04
CA THR A 126 -0.44 21.80 0.84
C THR A 126 0.83 21.33 0.14
N ASN A 127 1.41 20.20 0.58
CA ASN A 127 2.73 19.75 0.14
C ASN A 127 2.65 18.62 -0.90
N GLY A 128 1.47 18.03 -1.14
CA GLY A 128 1.25 16.93 -2.05
C GLY A 128 1.79 15.58 -1.60
N LYS A 129 2.29 15.50 -0.37
CA LYS A 129 2.78 14.26 0.26
C LYS A 129 2.61 14.33 1.77
N TYR A 130 2.38 13.18 2.40
CA TYR A 130 2.37 13.03 3.85
C TYR A 130 2.95 11.68 4.26
N ILE A 131 3.91 11.71 5.16
CA ILE A 131 4.50 10.52 5.79
C ILE A 131 4.58 10.84 7.28
N SER A 132 4.04 9.97 8.12
CA SER A 132 4.08 10.13 9.57
C SER A 132 5.51 10.17 10.10
N PRO A 133 5.74 10.75 11.30
CA PRO A 133 7.06 10.72 11.94
C PRO A 133 7.59 9.29 12.10
N THR A 134 6.76 8.35 12.55
CA THR A 134 7.11 6.94 12.74
C THR A 134 7.66 6.30 11.46
N ILE A 135 6.97 6.50 10.34
CA ILE A 135 7.43 5.94 9.05
C ILE A 135 8.68 6.64 8.53
N LYS A 136 8.84 7.95 8.78
CA LYS A 136 10.08 8.65 8.45
C LYS A 136 11.28 8.07 9.19
N GLU A 137 11.15 7.83 10.49
CA GLU A 137 12.19 7.19 11.30
C GLU A 137 12.53 5.80 10.75
N LYS A 138 11.54 4.98 10.46
CA LYS A 138 11.72 3.65 9.87
C LYS A 138 12.44 3.70 8.51
N ILE A 139 12.11 4.66 7.65
CA ILE A 139 12.82 4.86 6.37
C ILE A 139 14.29 5.19 6.61
N ILE A 140 14.57 6.09 7.56
CA ILE A 140 15.94 6.49 7.92
C ILE A 140 16.72 5.30 8.48
N GLU A 141 16.13 4.55 9.41
CA GLU A 141 16.75 3.34 9.98
C GLU A 141 17.05 2.30 8.91
N ASN A 142 16.09 2.00 8.04
CA ASN A 142 16.28 1.07 6.93
C ASN A 142 17.42 1.52 6.02
N TYR A 143 17.49 2.81 5.70
CA TYR A 143 18.56 3.37 4.89
C TYR A 143 19.94 3.26 5.57
N MET A 144 20.02 3.61 6.86
CA MET A 144 21.27 3.54 7.64
C MET A 144 21.79 2.11 7.80
N HIS A 145 20.90 1.16 8.01
CA HIS A 145 21.23 -0.26 8.18
C HIS A 145 21.26 -1.05 6.87
N LYS A 146 21.01 -0.40 5.72
CA LYS A 146 20.93 -1.02 4.40
C LYS A 146 19.90 -2.17 4.36
N ILE A 147 18.81 -2.03 5.12
CA ILE A 147 17.70 -2.98 5.13
C ILE A 147 16.83 -2.69 3.90
N PRO A 148 16.61 -3.65 3.01
CA PRO A 148 15.74 -3.45 1.87
C PRO A 148 14.31 -3.07 2.30
N ILE A 149 13.70 -2.16 1.56
CA ILE A 149 12.32 -1.73 1.83
C ILE A 149 11.33 -2.86 1.53
N ASN A 150 11.61 -3.66 0.51
CA ASN A 150 10.92 -4.93 0.28
C ASN A 150 11.68 -6.04 1.02
N PRO A 151 11.08 -6.66 2.06
CA PRO A 151 11.75 -7.73 2.80
C PRO A 151 12.18 -8.91 1.92
N LEU A 152 11.46 -9.15 0.81
CA LEU A 152 11.77 -10.25 -0.11
C LEU A 152 13.11 -10.06 -0.82
N ASP A 153 13.61 -8.81 -0.97
CA ASP A 153 14.92 -8.52 -1.56
C ASP A 153 16.11 -9.01 -0.70
N GLN A 154 15.86 -9.44 0.55
CA GLN A 154 16.85 -10.10 1.40
C GLN A 154 17.08 -11.56 1.01
N LEU A 155 16.15 -12.14 0.25
CA LEU A 155 16.24 -13.51 -0.21
C LEU A 155 17.15 -13.59 -1.44
N SER A 156 18.01 -14.61 -1.47
CA SER A 156 18.69 -14.97 -2.71
C SER A 156 17.67 -15.52 -3.72
N ASP A 157 18.01 -15.52 -5.01
CA ASP A 157 17.14 -16.05 -6.07
C ASP A 157 16.62 -17.46 -5.74
N ARG A 158 17.50 -18.30 -5.17
CA ARG A 158 17.14 -19.67 -4.79
C ARG A 158 16.19 -19.72 -3.59
N GLU A 159 16.37 -18.85 -2.60
CA GLU A 159 15.47 -18.75 -1.46
C GLU A 159 14.10 -18.20 -1.89
N LEU A 160 14.09 -17.20 -2.78
CA LEU A 160 12.86 -16.62 -3.34
C LEU A 160 12.06 -17.68 -4.13
N GLU A 161 12.75 -18.46 -4.97
CA GLU A 161 12.16 -19.57 -5.72
C GLU A 161 11.49 -20.61 -4.81
N ILE A 162 12.18 -21.01 -3.74
CA ILE A 162 11.64 -21.96 -2.76
C ILE A 162 10.50 -21.35 -1.95
N ALA A 163 10.60 -20.09 -1.56
CA ALA A 163 9.54 -19.37 -0.87
C ALA A 163 8.25 -19.32 -1.72
N ARG A 164 8.36 -19.03 -3.03
CA ARG A 164 7.22 -19.06 -3.97
C ARG A 164 6.56 -20.43 -4.06
N LEU A 165 7.31 -21.52 -3.98
CA LEU A 165 6.74 -22.88 -3.96
C LEU A 165 6.04 -23.16 -2.63
N LEU A 166 6.61 -22.74 -1.51
CA LEU A 166 6.01 -22.91 -0.19
C LEU A 166 4.65 -22.20 -0.09
N ILE A 167 4.53 -20.96 -0.58
CA ILE A 167 3.25 -20.23 -0.56
C ILE A 167 2.19 -20.83 -1.49
N LYS A 168 2.60 -21.53 -2.55
CA LYS A 168 1.71 -22.32 -3.42
C LYS A 168 1.25 -23.65 -2.79
N GLY A 169 1.69 -23.94 -1.55
CA GLY A 169 1.28 -25.11 -0.80
C GLY A 169 2.14 -26.37 -1.02
N TYR A 170 3.23 -26.28 -1.78
CA TYR A 170 4.13 -27.42 -1.97
C TYR A 170 4.86 -27.77 -0.67
N GLY A 171 4.83 -29.06 -0.30
CA GLY A 171 5.58 -29.59 0.83
C GLY A 171 7.07 -29.77 0.52
N ASN A 172 7.90 -29.92 1.57
CA ASN A 172 9.36 -30.05 1.41
C ASN A 172 9.78 -31.21 0.50
N LEU A 173 9.02 -32.31 0.47
CA LEU A 173 9.30 -33.48 -0.40
C LEU A 173 9.02 -33.13 -1.87
N GLU A 174 7.88 -32.48 -2.15
CA GLU A 174 7.49 -32.07 -3.50
C GLU A 174 8.49 -31.04 -4.07
N ILE A 175 8.88 -30.05 -3.26
CA ILE A 175 9.90 -29.07 -3.65
C ILE A 175 11.25 -29.75 -3.91
N SER A 176 11.62 -30.75 -3.13
CA SER A 176 12.88 -31.49 -3.32
C SER A 176 12.92 -32.20 -4.68
N ILE A 177 11.80 -32.80 -5.09
CA ILE A 177 11.65 -33.44 -6.40
C ILE A 177 11.66 -32.40 -7.53
N LEU A 178 10.84 -31.33 -7.39
CA LEU A 178 10.72 -30.29 -8.42
C LEU A 178 12.03 -29.53 -8.69
N LYS A 179 12.89 -29.41 -7.70
CA LYS A 179 14.13 -28.63 -7.77
C LYS A 179 15.41 -29.44 -7.78
N ASP A 180 15.29 -30.76 -7.84
CA ASP A 180 16.40 -31.74 -7.77
C ASP A 180 17.31 -31.48 -6.54
N LEU A 181 16.69 -31.39 -5.36
CA LEU A 181 17.35 -31.13 -4.09
C LEU A 181 17.10 -32.28 -3.11
N GLN A 182 17.96 -32.38 -2.09
CA GLN A 182 17.64 -33.21 -0.95
C GLN A 182 16.57 -32.55 -0.05
N LYS A 183 15.69 -33.35 0.55
CA LYS A 183 14.64 -32.84 1.47
C LYS A 183 15.22 -32.01 2.63
N THR A 184 16.38 -32.39 3.12
CA THR A 184 17.14 -31.68 4.17
C THR A 184 17.59 -30.29 3.70
N THR A 185 17.99 -30.16 2.44
CA THR A 185 18.38 -28.91 1.82
C THR A 185 17.19 -27.96 1.72
N VAL A 186 16.01 -28.43 1.32
CA VAL A 186 14.78 -27.65 1.30
C VAL A 186 14.41 -27.17 2.71
N SER A 187 14.53 -28.03 3.72
CA SER A 187 14.29 -27.65 5.13
C SER A 187 15.25 -26.56 5.60
N THR A 188 16.51 -26.62 5.17
CA THR A 188 17.51 -25.59 5.48
C THR A 188 17.18 -24.26 4.82
N TYR A 189 16.75 -24.27 3.55
CA TYR A 189 16.28 -23.05 2.87
C TYR A 189 15.05 -22.46 3.57
N LYS A 190 14.05 -23.28 3.90
CA LYS A 190 12.87 -22.82 4.64
C LYS A 190 13.24 -22.13 5.95
N LYS A 191 14.15 -22.72 6.72
CA LYS A 191 14.65 -22.13 7.97
C LYS A 191 15.32 -20.77 7.70
N ARG A 192 16.23 -20.68 6.73
CA ARG A 192 16.92 -19.44 6.37
C ARG A 192 15.97 -18.35 5.88
N ILE A 193 14.96 -18.71 5.08
CA ILE A 193 13.92 -17.79 4.62
C ILE A 193 13.21 -17.19 5.83
N PHE A 194 12.78 -18.02 6.78
CA PHE A 194 12.07 -17.56 7.98
C PHE A 194 12.95 -16.67 8.87
N GLU A 195 14.23 -17.04 9.05
CA GLU A 195 15.21 -16.24 9.80
C GLU A 195 15.45 -14.87 9.13
N LYS A 196 15.66 -14.85 7.80
CA LYS A 196 15.91 -13.59 7.06
C LYS A 196 14.70 -12.65 7.05
N LEU A 197 13.50 -13.21 6.94
CA LEU A 197 12.25 -12.44 6.92
C LEU A 197 11.71 -12.15 8.32
N ASN A 198 12.36 -12.67 9.37
CA ASN A 198 11.94 -12.57 10.77
C ASN A 198 10.49 -13.03 10.99
N ILE A 199 10.15 -14.21 10.47
CA ILE A 199 8.83 -14.83 10.56
C ILE A 199 8.94 -16.24 11.14
N ASP A 200 7.84 -16.75 11.76
CA ASP A 200 7.84 -18.04 12.46
C ASP A 200 7.02 -19.13 11.75
N ASN A 201 6.20 -18.76 10.76
CA ASN A 201 5.24 -19.68 10.18
C ASN A 201 4.93 -19.40 8.71
N LEU A 202 4.29 -20.36 8.04
CA LEU A 202 3.91 -20.25 6.64
C LEU A 202 2.82 -19.20 6.38
N PRO A 203 1.77 -19.02 7.21
CA PRO A 203 0.83 -17.92 7.04
C PRO A 203 1.49 -16.55 6.98
N ALA A 204 2.46 -16.26 7.86
CA ALA A 204 3.22 -15.01 7.83
C ALA A 204 4.03 -14.83 6.53
N LEU A 205 4.58 -15.94 5.98
CA LEU A 205 5.24 -15.91 4.67
C LEU A 205 4.25 -15.56 3.56
N ILE A 206 3.06 -16.17 3.55
CA ILE A 206 2.01 -15.89 2.58
C ILE A 206 1.59 -14.42 2.65
N GLU A 207 1.41 -13.90 3.84
CA GLU A 207 1.06 -12.49 4.06
C GLU A 207 2.14 -11.53 3.52
N LEU A 208 3.42 -11.81 3.78
CA LEU A 208 4.53 -11.05 3.22
C LEU A 208 4.53 -11.09 1.68
N PHE A 209 4.35 -12.26 1.07
CA PHE A 209 4.29 -12.34 -0.38
C PHE A 209 3.10 -11.58 -0.95
N ASN A 210 1.91 -11.73 -0.37
CA ASN A 210 0.73 -10.95 -0.77
C ASN A 210 0.97 -9.44 -0.61
N SER A 211 1.85 -9.07 0.31
CA SER A 211 2.18 -7.68 0.59
C SER A 211 3.23 -7.09 -0.33
N TYR A 212 4.20 -7.84 -0.81
CA TYR A 212 5.39 -7.32 -1.47
C TYR A 212 5.73 -7.98 -2.82
N ASP A 213 5.20 -9.15 -3.15
CA ASP A 213 5.48 -9.82 -4.43
C ASP A 213 4.55 -9.27 -5.53
N THR A 214 5.13 -8.56 -6.48
CA THR A 214 4.44 -7.99 -7.65
C THR A 214 4.34 -8.97 -8.82
N GLU A 215 4.98 -10.14 -8.74
CA GLU A 215 5.08 -11.12 -9.83
C GLU A 215 4.02 -12.23 -9.77
N ASN A 216 3.10 -12.24 -8.80
CA ASN A 216 2.04 -13.25 -8.72
C ASN A 216 0.80 -12.83 -9.53
N ASP A 217 0.93 -12.93 -10.85
CA ASP A 217 -0.15 -13.18 -11.81
C ASP A 217 0.29 -14.15 -12.89
#